data_c5e53b5083ce83250e6ba4f8d2243872
#
_entry.id   c5e53b5083ce83250e6ba4f8d2243872
#
_cell.length_a   1.000
_cell.length_b   1.000
_cell.length_c   1.000
_cell.angle_alpha   90.00
_cell.angle_beta   90.00
_cell.angle_gamma   90.00
#
_symmetry.space_group_name_H-M   'P 1'
#
loop_
_entity.id
_entity.type
_entity.pdbx_description
1 polymer ?
#
loop_
_entity_poly.entity_id
_entity_poly.type
_entity_poly.pdbx_seq_one_letter_code
_entity_poly.pdbx_strand_id
1 'polypeptide(L)'
;MTATVDLKIEGEVAILRFSNPDGGYMTDDTSAGLLSALDRIESDDAIRVAVLTGADEGVFIRHFDVRILEERGRALAARGLTFAEDRPVPPSPLHNALKRMETCSKPLIAALNGVTMGGGFEIALGCDIRLAEAGEYPIGLPEANIGLLPGAGGTQRLPRLIGEARALEFMLTGRTVTPERAEHYGLVSACVAAPVLDHAMEMARSLCAKPAKALAHIKRLTRLGADDDLLAAERTLFCDLMVSDEGIELMAKMNAGGDILNPGGRK
;
A
#
# COMPACT_ATOMS: atom_id res chain seq x y z
N MET A 1 26.26 3.90 -2.92
CA MET A 1 25.04 4.75 -2.88
C MET A 1 24.22 4.26 -1.71
N THR A 2 23.60 5.14 -0.94
CA THR A 2 22.76 4.79 0.21
C THR A 2 21.36 4.41 -0.23
N ALA A 3 20.70 3.56 0.56
CA ALA A 3 19.28 3.24 0.34
C ALA A 3 18.40 4.48 0.55
N THR A 4 17.51 4.77 -0.39
CA THR A 4 16.68 5.99 -0.38
C THR A 4 15.23 5.72 -0.78
N VAL A 5 14.35 6.67 -0.43
CA VAL A 5 13.01 6.81 -1.00
C VAL A 5 12.95 8.19 -1.64
N ASP A 6 13.04 8.23 -2.96
CA ASP A 6 12.97 9.47 -3.71
C ASP A 6 11.51 9.86 -3.98
N LEU A 7 11.20 11.15 -3.80
CA LEU A 7 9.90 11.73 -4.05
C LEU A 7 9.97 12.67 -5.27
N LYS A 8 9.26 12.30 -6.34
CA LYS A 8 9.06 13.16 -7.53
C LYS A 8 7.58 13.54 -7.62
N ILE A 9 7.29 14.79 -7.98
CA ILE A 9 5.91 15.24 -8.20
C ILE A 9 5.71 15.46 -9.69
N GLU A 10 4.66 14.84 -10.26
CA GLU A 10 4.24 15.03 -11.64
C GLU A 10 2.76 15.48 -11.68
N GLY A 11 2.54 16.78 -11.87
CA GLY A 11 1.21 17.37 -11.72
C GLY A 11 0.69 17.20 -10.30
N GLU A 12 -0.44 16.54 -10.12
CA GLU A 12 -1.06 16.26 -8.83
C GLU A 12 -0.68 14.88 -8.24
N VAL A 13 0.25 14.16 -8.90
CA VAL A 13 0.67 12.81 -8.49
C VAL A 13 2.07 12.84 -7.90
N ALA A 14 2.22 12.31 -6.70
CA ALA A 14 3.52 12.03 -6.08
C ALA A 14 3.99 10.62 -6.46
N ILE A 15 5.22 10.49 -6.92
CA ILE A 15 5.86 9.20 -7.24
C ILE A 15 6.96 8.96 -6.22
N LEU A 16 6.82 7.91 -5.43
CA LEU A 16 7.83 7.45 -4.48
C LEU A 16 8.59 6.28 -5.10
N ARG A 17 9.90 6.41 -5.21
CA ARG A 17 10.78 5.37 -5.75
C ARG A 17 11.69 4.83 -4.66
N PHE A 18 11.55 3.55 -4.37
CA PHE A 18 12.47 2.84 -3.48
C PHE A 18 13.73 2.48 -4.25
N SER A 19 14.89 2.87 -3.73
CA SER A 19 16.19 2.50 -4.25
C SER A 19 17.06 1.95 -3.13
N ASN A 20 17.61 0.77 -3.35
CA ASN A 20 18.70 0.24 -2.55
C ASN A 20 19.64 -0.54 -3.46
N PRO A 21 20.78 0.06 -3.85
CA PRO A 21 21.77 -0.55 -4.76
C PRO A 21 22.30 -1.90 -4.27
N ASP A 22 22.19 -2.18 -2.97
CA ASP A 22 22.57 -3.46 -2.36
C ASP A 22 21.41 -4.48 -2.45
N GLY A 23 20.83 -4.67 -3.62
CA GLY A 23 19.88 -5.73 -3.93
C GLY A 23 18.41 -5.43 -3.71
N GLY A 24 18.03 -4.16 -3.52
CA GLY A 24 16.62 -3.75 -3.40
C GLY A 24 15.98 -4.09 -2.07
N TYR A 25 16.78 -4.28 -1.00
CA TYR A 25 16.27 -4.56 0.34
C TYR A 25 15.77 -3.28 1.03
N MET A 26 14.73 -3.43 1.82
CA MET A 26 14.28 -2.39 2.74
C MET A 26 15.16 -2.35 3.99
N THR A 27 15.41 -1.14 4.50
CA THR A 27 16.19 -0.86 5.71
C THR A 27 15.43 0.10 6.61
N ASP A 28 15.99 0.42 7.78
CA ASP A 28 15.42 1.48 8.63
C ASP A 28 15.44 2.84 7.94
N ASP A 29 16.50 3.13 7.17
CA ASP A 29 16.63 4.40 6.45
C ASP A 29 15.55 4.56 5.39
N THR A 30 15.27 3.50 4.60
CA THR A 30 14.17 3.52 3.64
C THR A 30 12.81 3.58 4.32
N SER A 31 12.65 2.97 5.49
CA SER A 31 11.43 3.07 6.29
C SER A 31 11.20 4.48 6.83
N ALA A 32 12.26 5.14 7.32
CA ALA A 32 12.22 6.54 7.74
C ALA A 32 12.00 7.48 6.56
N GLY A 33 12.63 7.21 5.41
CA GLY A 33 12.43 7.93 4.16
C GLY A 33 10.99 7.87 3.66
N LEU A 34 10.37 6.68 3.74
CA LEU A 34 8.94 6.51 3.41
C LEU A 34 8.05 7.37 4.32
N LEU A 35 8.30 7.33 5.63
CA LEU A 35 7.54 8.14 6.59
C LEU A 35 7.66 9.64 6.28
N SER A 36 8.87 10.13 6.04
CA SER A 36 9.11 11.53 5.66
C SER A 36 8.41 11.91 4.35
N ALA A 37 8.42 11.02 3.35
CA ALA A 37 7.72 11.25 2.09
C ALA A 37 6.19 11.32 2.28
N LEU A 38 5.64 10.47 3.15
CA LEU A 38 4.21 10.50 3.49
C LEU A 38 3.82 11.80 4.20
N ASP A 39 4.66 12.31 5.12
CA ASP A 39 4.43 13.62 5.76
C ASP A 39 4.38 14.75 4.74
N ARG A 40 5.29 14.73 3.75
CA ARG A 40 5.29 15.69 2.65
C ARG A 40 4.05 15.57 1.77
N ILE A 41 3.64 14.34 1.42
CA ILE A 41 2.45 14.09 0.62
C ILE A 41 1.20 14.60 1.33
N GLU A 42 1.05 14.36 2.63
CA GLU A 42 -0.13 14.78 3.37
C GLU A 42 -0.19 16.31 3.54
N SER A 43 0.93 16.97 3.77
CA SER A 43 1.00 18.42 4.00
C SER A 43 0.87 19.27 2.73
N ASP A 44 0.98 18.70 1.54
CA ASP A 44 0.94 19.42 0.26
C ASP A 44 -0.40 19.21 -0.44
N ASP A 45 -1.29 20.20 -0.35
CA ASP A 45 -2.65 20.13 -0.95
C ASP A 45 -2.64 20.00 -2.48
N ALA A 46 -1.53 20.34 -3.14
CA ALA A 46 -1.39 20.15 -4.59
C ALA A 46 -1.25 18.66 -4.95
N ILE A 47 -0.84 17.81 -4.02
CA ILE A 47 -0.74 16.36 -4.23
C ILE A 47 -2.09 15.70 -3.94
N ARG A 48 -2.62 14.96 -4.90
CA ARG A 48 -3.92 14.29 -4.82
C ARG A 48 -3.81 12.78 -4.65
N VAL A 49 -2.81 12.16 -5.24
CA VAL A 49 -2.59 10.70 -5.25
C VAL A 49 -1.10 10.43 -5.14
N ALA A 50 -0.72 9.32 -4.53
CA ALA A 50 0.66 8.86 -4.54
C ALA A 50 0.79 7.46 -5.17
N VAL A 51 1.88 7.27 -5.92
CA VAL A 51 2.29 5.99 -6.52
C VAL A 51 3.62 5.57 -5.92
N LEU A 52 3.71 4.35 -5.42
CA LEU A 52 4.93 3.75 -4.90
C LEU A 52 5.45 2.73 -5.91
N THR A 53 6.74 2.77 -6.23
CA THR A 53 7.38 1.81 -7.15
C THR A 53 8.85 1.61 -6.77
N GLY A 54 9.49 0.56 -7.28
CA GLY A 54 10.93 0.37 -7.20
C GLY A 54 11.67 1.24 -8.22
N ALA A 55 12.88 1.68 -7.87
CA ALA A 55 13.74 2.42 -8.79
C ALA A 55 14.47 1.49 -9.78
N ASP A 56 14.75 0.26 -9.35
CA ASP A 56 15.49 -0.74 -10.12
C ASP A 56 14.54 -1.65 -10.90
N GLU A 57 14.93 -2.01 -12.13
CA GLU A 57 14.17 -2.94 -12.95
C GLU A 57 14.06 -4.32 -12.27
N GLY A 58 12.87 -4.90 -12.31
CA GLY A 58 12.60 -6.22 -11.72
C GLY A 58 12.56 -6.26 -10.18
N VAL A 59 12.60 -5.11 -9.51
CA VAL A 59 12.53 -5.04 -8.04
C VAL A 59 11.63 -3.90 -7.59
N PHE A 60 10.53 -4.24 -6.89
CA PHE A 60 9.76 -3.24 -6.14
C PHE A 60 10.42 -2.98 -4.78
N ILE A 61 10.35 -3.94 -3.88
CA ILE A 61 11.09 -4.03 -2.61
C ILE A 61 11.26 -5.51 -2.33
N ARG A 62 12.51 -5.99 -2.34
CA ARG A 62 12.77 -7.43 -2.21
C ARG A 62 12.21 -8.00 -0.90
N HIS A 63 12.61 -7.49 0.23
CA HIS A 63 12.11 -7.70 1.60
C HIS A 63 12.90 -6.78 2.54
N PHE A 64 12.62 -6.80 3.85
CA PHE A 64 13.47 -6.15 4.84
C PHE A 64 14.82 -6.88 4.91
N ASP A 65 15.93 -6.15 5.03
CA ASP A 65 17.26 -6.75 5.06
C ASP A 65 17.42 -7.70 6.27
N VAL A 66 17.47 -8.99 5.98
CA VAL A 66 17.59 -10.05 6.99
C VAL A 66 18.93 -9.98 7.75
N ARG A 67 19.97 -9.40 7.14
CA ARG A 67 21.27 -9.18 7.81
C ARG A 67 21.10 -8.26 9.02
N ILE A 68 20.32 -7.20 8.88
CA ILE A 68 19.98 -6.27 9.97
C ILE A 68 19.17 -6.99 11.06
N LEU A 69 18.22 -7.85 10.68
CA LEU A 69 17.42 -8.63 11.64
C LEU A 69 18.28 -9.63 12.40
N GLU A 70 19.18 -10.33 11.71
CA GLU A 70 20.10 -11.28 12.34
C GLU A 70 21.03 -10.58 13.35
N GLU A 71 21.64 -9.47 12.96
CA GLU A 71 22.53 -8.69 13.85
C GLU A 71 21.78 -8.23 15.11
N ARG A 72 20.56 -7.69 14.94
CA ARG A 72 19.69 -7.30 16.06
C ARG A 72 19.34 -8.49 16.95
N GLY A 73 18.93 -9.60 16.35
CA GLY A 73 18.57 -10.80 17.08
C GLY A 73 19.73 -11.29 17.96
N ARG A 74 20.95 -11.35 17.40
CA ARG A 74 22.17 -11.70 18.14
C ARG A 74 22.46 -10.73 19.27
N ALA A 75 22.35 -9.41 19.02
CA ALA A 75 22.60 -8.38 20.06
C ALA A 75 21.57 -8.45 21.20
N LEU A 76 20.29 -8.70 20.90
CA LEU A 76 19.25 -8.83 21.90
C LEU A 76 19.42 -10.13 22.73
N ALA A 77 19.73 -11.25 22.06
CA ALA A 77 19.98 -12.54 22.72
C ALA A 77 21.21 -12.48 23.63
N ALA A 78 22.30 -11.83 23.21
CA ALA A 78 23.50 -11.63 24.03
C ALA A 78 23.24 -10.84 25.33
N ARG A 79 22.19 -10.00 25.33
CA ARG A 79 21.72 -9.25 26.51
C ARG A 79 20.74 -10.04 27.36
N GLY A 80 20.41 -11.30 27.00
CA GLY A 80 19.44 -12.14 27.70
C GLY A 80 18.00 -11.62 27.65
N LEU A 81 17.67 -10.79 26.65
CA LEU A 81 16.32 -10.22 26.53
C LEU A 81 15.33 -11.28 26.01
N THR A 82 14.17 -11.29 26.63
CA THR A 82 13.02 -12.13 26.25
C THR A 82 11.83 -11.24 25.95
N PHE A 83 10.96 -11.72 25.07
CA PHE A 83 9.76 -10.99 24.64
C PHE A 83 8.52 -11.82 24.94
N ALA A 84 7.44 -11.16 25.32
CA ALA A 84 6.14 -11.77 25.60
C ALA A 84 5.03 -10.77 25.25
N GLU A 85 3.83 -11.29 24.93
CA GLU A 85 2.69 -10.46 24.46
C GLU A 85 2.25 -9.40 25.48
N ASP A 86 2.41 -9.67 26.78
CA ASP A 86 2.08 -8.75 27.87
C ASP A 86 3.09 -7.59 28.02
N ARG A 87 4.17 -7.60 27.23
CA ARG A 87 5.22 -6.57 27.21
C ARG A 87 5.44 -6.09 25.77
N PRO A 88 4.52 -5.27 25.21
CA PRO A 88 4.56 -4.89 23.80
C PRO A 88 5.82 -4.11 23.44
N VAL A 89 6.39 -4.45 22.29
CA VAL A 89 7.54 -3.75 21.73
C VAL A 89 7.06 -2.45 21.04
N PRO A 90 7.75 -1.32 21.25
CA PRO A 90 7.41 -0.07 20.56
C PRO A 90 7.45 -0.19 19.02
N PRO A 91 6.61 0.55 18.30
CA PRO A 91 6.60 0.52 16.85
C PRO A 91 7.91 1.06 16.25
N SER A 92 8.43 0.39 15.23
CA SER A 92 9.57 0.86 14.43
C SER A 92 9.14 1.91 13.40
N PRO A 93 10.09 2.59 12.71
CA PRO A 93 9.78 3.48 11.60
C PRO A 93 8.87 2.84 10.53
N LEU A 94 9.08 1.57 10.21
CA LEU A 94 8.23 0.83 9.27
C LEU A 94 6.77 0.72 9.76
N HIS A 95 6.56 0.38 11.03
CA HIS A 95 5.21 0.31 11.61
C HIS A 95 4.52 1.68 11.57
N ASN A 96 5.26 2.76 11.88
CA ASN A 96 4.73 4.11 11.83
C ASN A 96 4.38 4.53 10.39
N ALA A 97 5.23 4.19 9.41
CA ALA A 97 4.95 4.43 7.99
C ALA A 97 3.68 3.70 7.52
N LEU A 98 3.55 2.42 7.84
CA LEU A 98 2.36 1.64 7.50
C LEU A 98 1.09 2.17 8.16
N LYS A 99 1.17 2.58 9.44
CA LYS A 99 0.07 3.26 10.11
C LYS A 99 -0.32 4.55 9.40
N ARG A 100 0.69 5.34 8.98
CA ARG A 100 0.48 6.58 8.23
C ARG A 100 -0.16 6.31 6.86
N MET A 101 0.26 5.28 6.13
CA MET A 101 -0.35 4.88 4.86
C MET A 101 -1.83 4.55 5.00
N GLU A 102 -2.22 3.90 6.09
CA GLU A 102 -3.62 3.57 6.37
C GLU A 102 -4.48 4.81 6.68
N THR A 103 -3.92 5.77 7.41
CA THR A 103 -4.63 6.99 7.84
C THR A 103 -4.53 8.15 6.86
N CYS A 104 -3.61 8.09 5.89
CA CYS A 104 -3.46 9.10 4.84
C CYS A 104 -4.76 9.29 4.08
N SER A 105 -5.21 10.54 3.97
CA SER A 105 -6.46 10.87 3.26
C SER A 105 -6.38 10.68 1.73
N LYS A 106 -5.15 10.62 1.19
CA LYS A 106 -4.89 10.52 -0.25
C LYS A 106 -4.77 9.06 -0.66
N PRO A 107 -5.31 8.65 -1.83
CA PRO A 107 -5.11 7.31 -2.36
C PRO A 107 -3.63 7.00 -2.60
N LEU A 108 -3.25 5.77 -2.26
CA LEU A 108 -1.92 5.22 -2.45
C LEU A 108 -1.98 4.01 -3.38
N ILE A 109 -1.21 4.04 -4.46
CA ILE A 109 -1.12 2.96 -5.45
C ILE A 109 0.26 2.33 -5.37
N ALA A 110 0.35 1.01 -5.19
CA ALA A 110 1.59 0.26 -5.35
C ALA A 110 1.71 -0.23 -6.80
N ALA A 111 2.76 0.19 -7.49
CA ALA A 111 3.16 -0.27 -8.81
C ALA A 111 4.32 -1.25 -8.66
N LEU A 112 4.01 -2.54 -8.57
CA LEU A 112 4.96 -3.61 -8.30
C LEU A 112 5.71 -3.97 -9.59
N ASN A 113 6.86 -3.35 -9.80
CA ASN A 113 7.69 -3.53 -11.00
C ASN A 113 8.68 -4.69 -10.88
N GLY A 114 8.48 -5.61 -9.92
CA GLY A 114 9.37 -6.76 -9.73
C GLY A 114 9.20 -7.44 -8.38
N VAL A 115 10.25 -8.09 -7.93
CA VAL A 115 10.29 -8.85 -6.67
C VAL A 115 9.70 -8.05 -5.52
N THR A 116 8.72 -8.65 -4.83
CA THR A 116 7.94 -8.02 -3.76
C THR A 116 7.64 -9.03 -2.66
N MET A 117 8.50 -9.13 -1.65
CA MET A 117 8.36 -10.13 -0.60
C MET A 117 8.44 -9.52 0.80
N GLY A 118 7.95 -10.23 1.80
CA GLY A 118 8.07 -9.86 3.20
C GLY A 118 7.65 -8.42 3.48
N GLY A 119 8.48 -7.65 4.15
CA GLY A 119 8.24 -6.23 4.43
C GLY A 119 7.92 -5.39 3.19
N GLY A 120 8.45 -5.73 2.02
CA GLY A 120 8.11 -5.09 0.74
C GLY A 120 6.66 -5.36 0.35
N PHE A 121 6.19 -6.60 0.52
CA PHE A 121 4.80 -6.91 0.28
C PHE A 121 3.88 -6.33 1.37
N GLU A 122 4.34 -6.23 2.62
CA GLU A 122 3.60 -5.56 3.69
C GLU A 122 3.39 -4.06 3.39
N ILE A 123 4.38 -3.37 2.78
CA ILE A 123 4.20 -2.01 2.25
C ILE A 123 3.15 -1.99 1.14
N ALA A 124 3.21 -2.93 0.20
CA ALA A 124 2.21 -3.02 -0.86
C ALA A 124 0.80 -3.25 -0.28
N LEU A 125 0.65 -4.09 0.76
CA LEU A 125 -0.61 -4.30 1.48
C LEU A 125 -1.10 -3.04 2.21
N GLY A 126 -0.21 -2.14 2.59
CA GLY A 126 -0.54 -0.83 3.16
C GLY A 126 -1.12 0.15 2.14
N CYS A 127 -0.87 -0.03 0.85
CA CYS A 127 -1.47 0.77 -0.22
C CYS A 127 -2.95 0.41 -0.43
N ASP A 128 -3.69 1.32 -1.07
CA ASP A 128 -5.12 1.12 -1.37
C ASP A 128 -5.31 0.22 -2.58
N ILE A 129 -4.49 0.43 -3.61
CA ILE A 129 -4.52 -0.32 -4.87
C ILE A 129 -3.13 -0.90 -5.12
N ARG A 130 -3.05 -2.08 -5.69
CA ARG A 130 -1.83 -2.79 -6.10
C ARG A 130 -1.96 -3.23 -7.54
N LEU A 131 -1.01 -2.80 -8.38
CA LEU A 131 -0.83 -3.30 -9.74
C LEU A 131 0.51 -4.03 -9.79
N ALA A 132 0.56 -5.18 -10.45
CA ALA A 132 1.80 -5.92 -10.64
C ALA A 132 2.15 -5.96 -12.14
N GLU A 133 3.42 -5.76 -12.46
CA GLU A 133 3.95 -5.98 -13.79
C GLU A 133 3.97 -7.47 -14.10
N ALA A 134 3.58 -7.86 -15.29
CA ALA A 134 3.67 -9.25 -15.74
C ALA A 134 5.13 -9.71 -15.79
N GLY A 135 5.42 -10.91 -15.28
CA GLY A 135 6.77 -11.47 -15.25
C GLY A 135 6.97 -12.61 -14.27
N GLU A 136 8.16 -13.16 -14.27
CA GLU A 136 8.53 -14.33 -13.45
C GLU A 136 9.26 -13.89 -12.17
N TYR A 137 8.60 -13.17 -11.28
CA TYR A 137 9.16 -12.75 -10.00
C TYR A 137 8.22 -13.02 -8.83
N PRO A 138 8.77 -13.25 -7.62
CA PRO A 138 8.00 -13.65 -6.46
C PRO A 138 7.28 -12.47 -5.79
N ILE A 139 6.00 -12.69 -5.46
CA ILE A 139 5.17 -11.84 -4.60
C ILE A 139 4.69 -12.67 -3.41
N GLY A 140 4.89 -12.22 -2.16
CA GLY A 140 4.36 -12.92 -1.00
C GLY A 140 5.00 -12.63 0.35
N LEU A 141 4.65 -13.45 1.35
CA LEU A 141 5.11 -13.37 2.73
C LEU A 141 5.84 -14.67 3.12
N PRO A 142 7.14 -14.82 2.77
CA PRO A 142 7.87 -16.09 2.95
C PRO A 142 8.56 -16.22 4.31
N GLU A 143 8.24 -15.41 5.30
CA GLU A 143 8.94 -15.30 6.59
C GLU A 143 9.01 -16.62 7.35
N ALA A 144 8.00 -17.50 7.24
CA ALA A 144 7.98 -18.80 7.88
C ALA A 144 9.18 -19.69 7.47
N ASN A 145 9.70 -19.52 6.25
CA ASN A 145 10.86 -20.28 5.74
C ASN A 145 12.16 -19.97 6.51
N ILE A 146 12.22 -18.84 7.22
CA ILE A 146 13.39 -18.41 8.01
C ILE A 146 13.06 -18.32 9.50
N GLY A 147 11.97 -18.97 9.96
CA GLY A 147 11.58 -19.02 11.36
C GLY A 147 11.00 -17.70 11.90
N LEU A 148 10.51 -16.84 11.04
CA LEU A 148 9.87 -15.57 11.40
C LEU A 148 8.39 -15.59 10.99
N LEU A 149 7.69 -14.53 11.36
CA LEU A 149 6.35 -14.21 10.88
C LEU A 149 6.37 -12.84 10.17
N PRO A 150 5.38 -12.51 9.32
CA PRO A 150 5.23 -11.16 8.78
C PRO A 150 5.05 -10.13 9.90
N GLY A 151 6.13 -9.38 10.17
CA GLY A 151 6.26 -8.57 11.39
C GLY A 151 5.74 -7.13 11.28
N ALA A 152 5.34 -6.70 10.09
CA ALA A 152 4.86 -5.34 9.87
C ALA A 152 3.36 -5.26 9.50
N GLY A 153 2.59 -6.25 9.94
CA GLY A 153 1.13 -6.32 9.84
C GLY A 153 0.60 -7.12 8.66
N GLY A 154 1.44 -7.95 8.03
CA GLY A 154 1.00 -8.92 7.02
C GLY A 154 -0.04 -9.88 7.57
N THR A 155 0.13 -10.35 8.80
CA THR A 155 -0.84 -11.22 9.50
C THR A 155 -2.22 -10.59 9.71
N GLN A 156 -2.31 -9.27 9.68
CA GLN A 156 -3.56 -8.53 9.87
C GLN A 156 -4.18 -8.07 8.54
N ARG A 157 -3.33 -7.69 7.55
CA ARG A 157 -3.80 -7.12 6.28
C ARG A 157 -4.14 -8.20 5.26
N LEU A 158 -3.33 -9.26 5.18
CA LEU A 158 -3.56 -10.32 4.20
C LEU A 158 -4.91 -11.04 4.39
N PRO A 159 -5.33 -11.43 5.62
CA PRO A 159 -6.66 -12.04 5.84
C PRO A 159 -7.83 -11.14 5.43
N ARG A 160 -7.70 -9.83 5.61
CA ARG A 160 -8.71 -8.86 5.17
C ARG A 160 -8.82 -8.76 3.65
N LEU A 161 -7.74 -9.08 2.94
CA LEU A 161 -7.68 -9.00 1.48
C LEU A 161 -8.20 -10.27 0.81
N ILE A 162 -7.75 -11.46 1.25
CA ILE A 162 -8.02 -12.74 0.57
C ILE A 162 -8.78 -13.77 1.42
N GLY A 163 -9.22 -13.38 2.61
CA GLY A 163 -9.87 -14.26 3.58
C GLY A 163 -8.88 -15.06 4.42
N GLU A 164 -9.30 -15.41 5.64
CA GLU A 164 -8.46 -16.03 6.66
C GLU A 164 -7.82 -17.34 6.21
N ALA A 165 -8.62 -18.26 5.65
CA ALA A 165 -8.13 -19.59 5.29
C ALA A 165 -7.01 -19.55 4.24
N ARG A 166 -7.16 -18.71 3.21
CA ARG A 166 -6.12 -18.54 2.19
C ARG A 166 -4.89 -17.82 2.72
N ALA A 167 -5.10 -16.81 3.57
CA ALA A 167 -4.00 -16.07 4.17
C ALA A 167 -3.17 -16.96 5.11
N LEU A 168 -3.81 -17.80 5.92
CA LEU A 168 -3.13 -18.79 6.77
C LEU A 168 -2.30 -19.77 5.94
N GLU A 169 -2.92 -20.41 4.93
CA GLU A 169 -2.20 -21.31 4.03
C GLU A 169 -0.99 -20.63 3.40
N PHE A 170 -1.17 -19.39 2.91
CA PHE A 170 -0.14 -18.63 2.24
C PHE A 170 1.05 -18.31 3.15
N MET A 171 0.79 -17.83 4.38
CA MET A 171 1.84 -17.46 5.34
C MET A 171 2.47 -18.68 6.01
N LEU A 172 1.70 -19.71 6.40
CA LEU A 172 2.23 -20.91 7.04
C LEU A 172 3.14 -21.71 6.11
N THR A 173 2.82 -21.75 4.82
CA THR A 173 3.67 -22.41 3.81
C THR A 173 4.86 -21.55 3.38
N GLY A 174 4.87 -20.26 3.71
CA GLY A 174 5.91 -19.31 3.29
C GLY A 174 6.07 -19.24 1.77
N ARG A 175 4.99 -19.48 1.02
CA ARG A 175 5.04 -19.50 -0.44
C ARG A 175 4.99 -18.09 -1.04
N THR A 176 5.51 -18.00 -2.25
CA THR A 176 5.36 -16.85 -3.13
C THR A 176 4.68 -17.26 -4.43
N VAL A 177 4.16 -16.30 -5.15
CA VAL A 177 3.45 -16.51 -6.43
C VAL A 177 3.92 -15.52 -7.48
N THR A 178 3.70 -15.85 -8.76
CA THR A 178 3.92 -14.90 -9.88
C THR A 178 2.84 -13.80 -9.88
N PRO A 179 3.05 -12.68 -10.60
CA PRO A 179 2.06 -11.60 -10.74
C PRO A 179 0.68 -12.06 -11.21
N GLU A 180 0.62 -12.96 -12.20
CA GLU A 180 -0.64 -13.49 -12.74
C GLU A 180 -1.39 -14.29 -11.66
N ARG A 181 -0.66 -15.10 -10.89
CA ARG A 181 -1.25 -15.83 -9.77
C ARG A 181 -1.63 -14.90 -8.62
N ALA A 182 -0.87 -13.82 -8.39
CA ALA A 182 -1.22 -12.81 -7.40
C ALA A 182 -2.55 -12.12 -7.74
N GLU A 183 -2.81 -11.82 -9.01
CA GLU A 183 -4.12 -11.33 -9.46
C GLU A 183 -5.22 -12.38 -9.23
N HIS A 184 -4.99 -13.64 -9.63
CA HIS A 184 -5.95 -14.73 -9.42
C HIS A 184 -6.33 -14.93 -7.95
N TYR A 185 -5.38 -14.74 -7.02
CA TYR A 185 -5.64 -14.84 -5.58
C TYR A 185 -6.23 -13.56 -4.98
N GLY A 186 -6.29 -12.46 -5.71
CA GLY A 186 -6.71 -11.15 -5.22
C GLY A 186 -5.65 -10.42 -4.37
N LEU A 187 -4.39 -10.83 -4.46
CA LEU A 187 -3.26 -10.15 -3.81
C LEU A 187 -2.96 -8.80 -4.46
N VAL A 188 -3.19 -8.71 -5.76
CA VAL A 188 -3.12 -7.48 -6.55
C VAL A 188 -4.42 -7.27 -7.32
N SER A 189 -4.72 -6.03 -7.66
CA SER A 189 -5.95 -5.64 -8.38
C SER A 189 -5.89 -6.00 -9.87
N ALA A 190 -4.67 -6.00 -10.43
CA ALA A 190 -4.43 -6.43 -11.81
C ALA A 190 -2.95 -6.77 -12.02
N CYS A 191 -2.69 -7.73 -12.91
CA CYS A 191 -1.42 -7.97 -13.55
C CYS A 191 -1.43 -7.28 -14.92
N VAL A 192 -0.48 -6.40 -15.18
CA VAL A 192 -0.46 -5.55 -16.36
C VAL A 192 0.85 -5.68 -17.13
N ALA A 193 0.85 -5.32 -18.42
CA ALA A 193 2.08 -5.28 -19.20
C ALA A 193 3.07 -4.23 -18.65
N ALA A 194 4.36 -4.44 -18.91
CA ALA A 194 5.41 -3.48 -18.59
C ALA A 194 5.30 -2.20 -19.45
N PRO A 195 5.62 -1.02 -18.89
CA PRO A 195 5.95 -0.78 -17.49
C PRO A 195 4.70 -0.54 -16.63
N VAL A 196 4.63 -1.21 -15.49
CA VAL A 196 3.48 -1.06 -14.55
C VAL A 196 3.28 0.38 -14.06
N LEU A 197 4.36 1.16 -14.01
CA LEU A 197 4.29 2.57 -13.60
C LEU A 197 3.37 3.38 -14.50
N ASP A 198 3.35 3.14 -15.81
CA ASP A 198 2.50 3.87 -16.75
C ASP A 198 1.02 3.61 -16.47
N HIS A 199 0.65 2.36 -16.21
CA HIS A 199 -0.70 1.97 -15.79
C HIS A 199 -1.10 2.57 -14.44
N ALA A 200 -0.17 2.59 -13.47
CA ALA A 200 -0.40 3.21 -12.18
C ALA A 200 -0.58 4.74 -12.31
N MET A 201 0.18 5.40 -13.17
CA MET A 201 0.05 6.83 -13.44
C MET A 201 -1.25 7.17 -14.17
N GLU A 202 -1.70 6.34 -15.10
CA GLU A 202 -3.02 6.48 -15.73
C GLU A 202 -4.14 6.38 -14.69
N MET A 203 -4.10 5.37 -13.84
CA MET A 203 -5.03 5.20 -12.73
C MET A 203 -4.97 6.38 -11.76
N ALA A 204 -3.79 6.85 -11.38
CA ALA A 204 -3.60 7.99 -10.50
C ALA A 204 -4.24 9.27 -11.08
N ARG A 205 -4.02 9.55 -12.36
CA ARG A 205 -4.66 10.70 -13.05
C ARG A 205 -6.19 10.58 -13.05
N SER A 206 -6.73 9.38 -13.25
CA SER A 206 -8.17 9.15 -13.18
C SER A 206 -8.73 9.39 -11.77
N LEU A 207 -7.98 9.08 -10.71
CA LEU A 207 -8.33 9.38 -9.33
C LEU A 207 -8.21 10.88 -9.02
N CYS A 208 -7.21 11.58 -9.56
CA CYS A 208 -7.08 13.04 -9.42
C CYS A 208 -8.30 13.79 -9.97
N ALA A 209 -8.98 13.24 -10.98
CA ALA A 209 -10.21 13.82 -11.55
C ALA A 209 -11.46 13.59 -10.66
N LYS A 210 -11.35 12.84 -9.55
CA LYS A 210 -12.47 12.59 -8.63
C LYS A 210 -12.45 13.59 -7.47
N PRO A 211 -13.58 13.88 -6.81
CA PRO A 211 -13.62 14.71 -5.61
C PRO A 211 -12.72 14.15 -4.50
N ALA A 212 -11.73 14.94 -4.05
CA ALA A 212 -10.76 14.52 -3.04
C ALA A 212 -11.42 14.08 -1.74
N LYS A 213 -12.39 14.86 -1.27
CA LYS A 213 -13.12 14.60 -0.03
C LYS A 213 -13.88 13.27 -0.08
N ALA A 214 -14.47 12.94 -1.25
CA ALA A 214 -15.14 11.65 -1.43
C ALA A 214 -14.15 10.48 -1.35
N LEU A 215 -13.00 10.58 -2.04
CA LEU A 215 -11.96 9.53 -1.98
C LEU A 215 -11.43 9.33 -0.56
N ALA A 216 -11.18 10.43 0.17
CA ALA A 216 -10.71 10.38 1.55
C ALA A 216 -11.72 9.68 2.47
N HIS A 217 -13.01 9.97 2.33
CA HIS A 217 -14.06 9.33 3.14
C HIS A 217 -14.24 7.85 2.79
N ILE A 218 -14.25 7.49 1.50
CA ILE A 218 -14.29 6.09 1.05
C ILE A 218 -13.13 5.31 1.68
N LYS A 219 -11.89 5.80 1.53
CA LYS A 219 -10.71 5.13 2.09
C LYS A 219 -10.82 4.96 3.60
N ARG A 220 -11.15 6.03 4.32
CA ARG A 220 -11.26 6.01 5.78
C ARG A 220 -12.28 4.99 6.25
N LEU A 221 -13.51 5.04 5.73
CA LEU A 221 -14.60 4.18 6.19
C LEU A 221 -14.33 2.71 5.86
N THR A 222 -13.83 2.42 4.66
CA THR A 222 -13.46 1.05 4.26
C THR A 222 -12.39 0.45 5.17
N ARG A 223 -11.41 1.26 5.61
CA ARG A 223 -10.31 0.78 6.46
C ARG A 223 -10.73 0.54 7.93
N LEU A 224 -11.76 1.20 8.41
CA LEU A 224 -12.23 1.04 9.78
C LEU A 224 -13.08 -0.22 9.99
N GLY A 225 -13.69 -0.76 8.94
CA GLY A 225 -14.61 -1.90 9.01
C GLY A 225 -16.05 -1.46 9.25
N ALA A 226 -16.98 -2.40 9.39
CA ALA A 226 -18.40 -2.12 9.55
C ALA A 226 -18.85 -2.35 11.02
N ASP A 227 -19.31 -1.29 11.66
CA ASP A 227 -20.08 -1.30 12.91
C ASP A 227 -21.17 -0.21 12.84
N ASP A 228 -22.09 -0.18 13.80
CA ASP A 228 -23.23 0.74 13.78
C ASP A 228 -22.80 2.23 13.83
N ASP A 229 -21.75 2.55 14.56
CA ASP A 229 -21.20 3.92 14.64
C ASP A 229 -20.58 4.32 13.31
N LEU A 230 -19.88 3.40 12.64
CA LEU A 230 -19.29 3.65 11.33
C LEU A 230 -20.34 3.74 10.23
N LEU A 231 -21.42 2.94 10.29
CA LEU A 231 -22.56 3.09 9.38
C LEU A 231 -23.29 4.42 9.59
N ALA A 232 -23.37 4.92 10.84
CA ALA A 232 -23.89 6.25 11.11
C ALA A 232 -22.97 7.36 10.56
N ALA A 233 -21.67 7.21 10.70
CA ALA A 233 -20.67 8.11 10.12
C ALA A 233 -20.76 8.14 8.59
N GLU A 234 -20.92 6.98 7.94
CA GLU A 234 -21.08 6.86 6.48
C GLU A 234 -22.28 7.70 6.01
N ARG A 235 -23.45 7.52 6.63
CA ARG A 235 -24.65 8.32 6.27
C ARG A 235 -24.42 9.81 6.45
N THR A 236 -23.75 10.22 7.52
CA THR A 236 -23.45 11.63 7.81
C THR A 236 -22.52 12.21 6.74
N LEU A 237 -21.44 11.51 6.39
CA LEU A 237 -20.48 11.94 5.38
C LEU A 237 -21.07 11.91 3.97
N PHE A 238 -22.00 10.98 3.68
CA PHE A 238 -22.76 10.98 2.45
C PHE A 238 -23.59 12.27 2.30
N CYS A 239 -24.31 12.68 3.35
CA CYS A 239 -25.06 13.93 3.35
C CYS A 239 -24.14 15.15 3.22
N ASP A 240 -22.99 15.15 3.87
CA ASP A 240 -22.00 16.23 3.77
C ASP A 240 -21.46 16.39 2.33
N LEU A 241 -21.17 15.29 1.65
CA LEU A 241 -20.79 15.31 0.24
C LEU A 241 -21.95 15.74 -0.66
N MET A 242 -23.17 15.27 -0.39
CA MET A 242 -24.37 15.57 -1.17
C MET A 242 -24.71 17.08 -1.16
N VAL A 243 -24.45 17.79 -0.05
CA VAL A 243 -24.70 19.23 0.05
C VAL A 243 -23.50 20.10 -0.31
N SER A 244 -22.36 19.51 -0.67
CA SER A 244 -21.19 20.26 -1.12
C SER A 244 -21.43 20.85 -2.52
N ASP A 245 -20.81 22.00 -2.83
CA ASP A 245 -20.92 22.63 -4.14
C ASP A 245 -20.52 21.68 -5.26
N GLU A 246 -19.41 20.95 -5.09
CA GLU A 246 -18.92 19.94 -6.04
C GLU A 246 -19.91 18.79 -6.21
N GLY A 247 -20.48 18.27 -5.12
CA GLY A 247 -21.48 17.22 -5.17
C GLY A 247 -22.75 17.64 -5.89
N ILE A 248 -23.25 18.82 -5.61
CA ILE A 248 -24.43 19.42 -6.26
C ILE A 248 -24.18 19.57 -7.76
N GLU A 249 -23.02 20.11 -8.17
CA GLU A 249 -22.67 20.30 -9.58
C GLU A 249 -22.60 18.97 -10.34
N LEU A 250 -21.96 17.94 -9.77
CA LEU A 250 -21.85 16.62 -10.38
C LEU A 250 -23.20 15.92 -10.51
N MET A 251 -24.07 16.00 -9.49
CA MET A 251 -25.44 15.47 -9.56
C MET A 251 -26.27 16.21 -10.61
N ALA A 252 -26.17 17.52 -10.69
CA ALA A 252 -26.87 18.32 -11.71
C ALA A 252 -26.41 17.94 -13.13
N LYS A 253 -25.11 17.74 -13.34
CA LYS A 253 -24.57 17.29 -14.62
C LYS A 253 -25.06 15.90 -15.00
N MET A 254 -25.16 14.97 -14.03
CA MET A 254 -25.76 13.64 -14.26
C MET A 254 -27.22 13.77 -14.70
N ASN A 255 -28.01 14.55 -13.97
CA ASN A 255 -29.45 14.76 -14.25
C ASN A 255 -29.70 15.45 -15.61
N ALA A 256 -28.73 16.24 -16.08
CA ALA A 256 -28.78 16.87 -17.42
C ALA A 256 -28.43 15.90 -18.58
N GLY A 257 -28.29 14.59 -18.30
CA GLY A 257 -28.01 13.56 -19.30
C GLY A 257 -26.52 13.26 -19.50
N GLY A 258 -25.66 13.73 -18.63
CA GLY A 258 -24.25 13.32 -18.58
C GLY A 258 -24.11 11.94 -17.94
N ASP A 259 -23.63 10.94 -18.69
CA ASP A 259 -23.30 9.62 -18.09
C ASP A 259 -21.97 9.69 -17.35
N ILE A 260 -21.97 10.31 -16.16
CA ILE A 260 -20.79 10.44 -15.30
C ILE A 260 -20.65 9.28 -14.31
N LEU A 261 -21.68 8.44 -14.15
CA LEU A 261 -21.58 7.26 -13.29
C LEU A 261 -20.83 6.11 -13.97
N ASN A 262 -20.85 6.07 -15.30
CA ASN A 262 -20.15 5.05 -16.08
C ASN A 262 -19.37 5.65 -17.26
N PRO A 263 -18.36 6.51 -17.02
CA PRO A 263 -17.66 7.26 -18.07
C PRO A 263 -16.82 6.38 -19.02
N GLY A 264 -16.80 5.08 -18.85
CA GLY A 264 -16.07 4.12 -19.67
C GLY A 264 -16.82 2.81 -19.87
N GLY A 265 -18.14 2.84 -19.76
CA GLY A 265 -19.00 1.66 -19.87
C GLY A 265 -18.64 0.80 -21.06
N ARG A 266 -18.05 -0.38 -20.80
CA ARG A 266 -17.90 -1.41 -21.84
C ARG A 266 -19.30 -1.87 -22.23
N LYS A 267 -19.65 -1.61 -23.49
CA LYS A 267 -20.78 -2.26 -24.15
C LYS A 267 -20.55 -3.76 -24.23
#